data_e97bada7e041ea65ac7b41132aefaf84
#
_entry.id   e97bada7e041ea65ac7b41132aefaf84
#
_cell.length_a   1.000
_cell.length_b   1.000
_cell.length_c   1.000
_cell.angle_alpha   90.00
_cell.angle_beta   90.00
_cell.angle_gamma   90.00
#
_symmetry.space_group_name_H-M   'P 1'
#
loop_
_entity.id
_entity.type
_entity.pdbx_description
1 polymer ?
#
loop_
_entity_poly.entity_id
_entity_poly.type
_entity_poly.pdbx_seq_one_letter_code
_entity_poly.pdbx_strand_id
1 'polypeptide(L)'
;MRAPPAPLFPVLTVGPFAKWGIDFMTCQPASSAGHHYIIVAVDYFTKWAEAMPTRLNNAETAALFMFNHIIARFEVPREIVSDHGSHFQNKLVDELEAKLGFRHEYASPYYP
;
A
#
# COMPACT_ATOMS: atom_id res chain seq x y z
N MET A 1 18.66 -21.51 24.19
CA MET A 1 18.15 -21.16 23.94
C MET A 1 17.18 -21.11 23.53
N ARG A 2 16.72 -20.94 23.42
CA ARG A 2 15.87 -20.92 23.03
C ARG A 2 15.23 -20.11 22.52
N ALA A 3 14.98 -20.10 21.99
CA ALA A 3 14.40 -19.45 21.37
C ALA A 3 13.39 -18.94 21.76
N PRO A 4 13.08 -18.30 21.53
CA PRO A 4 12.16 -17.68 21.91
C PRO A 4 11.06 -17.86 21.26
N PRO A 5 10.27 -17.87 21.66
CA PRO A 5 9.12 -18.02 21.22
C PRO A 5 8.68 -16.89 20.54
N ALA A 6 9.33 -16.07 20.56
CA ALA A 6 8.95 -14.98 19.92
C ALA A 6 8.15 -15.12 18.81
N PRO A 7 8.37 -15.93 18.13
CA PRO A 7 7.71 -16.11 16.99
C PRO A 7 6.32 -15.99 17.01
N LEU A 8 5.87 -16.03 18.01
CA LEU A 8 4.57 -15.96 18.04
C LEU A 8 4.10 -14.74 17.55
N PHE A 9 4.84 -13.80 17.35
CA PHE A 9 4.34 -12.57 16.97
C PHE A 9 4.70 -12.26 15.63
N PRO A 10 3.90 -12.57 14.79
CA PRO A 10 4.08 -12.37 13.45
C PRO A 10 4.49 -11.02 13.08
N VAL A 11 4.08 -10.15 13.75
CA VAL A 11 4.37 -8.85 13.41
C VAL A 11 5.79 -8.63 13.37
N LEU A 12 6.48 -9.45 14.00
CA LEU A 12 7.79 -9.23 14.03
C LEU A 12 8.45 -9.51 12.80
N THR A 13 7.81 -10.06 11.92
CA THR A 13 8.42 -10.42 10.72
C THR A 13 8.58 -9.30 9.81
N VAL A 14 8.39 -8.15 10.23
CA VAL A 14 8.49 -7.08 9.37
C VAL A 14 9.92 -6.76 9.10
N GLY A 15 10.31 -6.66 7.91
CA GLY A 15 11.60 -6.20 7.51
C GLY A 15 11.41 -5.16 6.45
N PRO A 16 12.49 -4.72 5.79
CA PRO A 16 12.38 -3.71 4.75
C PRO A 16 11.46 -4.15 3.65
N PHE A 17 10.55 -3.30 3.28
CA PHE A 17 9.64 -3.48 2.16
C PHE A 17 8.66 -4.65 2.30
N ALA A 18 8.49 -5.14 3.53
CA ALA A 18 7.54 -6.21 3.76
C ALA A 18 6.13 -5.71 4.00
N LYS A 19 5.98 -4.50 4.54
CA LYS A 19 4.67 -3.97 4.85
C LYS A 19 4.59 -2.52 4.44
N TRP A 20 3.61 -2.18 3.63
CA TRP A 20 3.44 -0.84 3.09
C TRP A 20 2.09 -0.27 3.47
N GLY A 21 2.05 1.04 3.70
CA GLY A 21 0.79 1.76 3.84
C GLY A 21 0.58 2.55 2.58
N ILE A 22 -0.63 2.59 2.05
CA ILE A 22 -0.91 3.27 0.79
C ILE A 22 -2.14 4.15 0.93
N ASP A 23 -2.13 5.30 0.29
CA ASP A 23 -3.23 6.24 0.38
C ASP A 23 -3.24 7.19 -0.82
N PHE A 24 -4.39 7.80 -1.07
CA PHE A 24 -4.49 8.89 -2.04
C PHE A 24 -4.60 10.19 -1.29
N MET A 25 -3.95 11.22 -1.78
CA MET A 25 -4.08 12.57 -1.23
C MET A 25 -4.53 13.50 -2.32
N THR A 26 -5.31 14.50 -1.96
CA THR A 26 -5.77 15.48 -2.93
C THR A 26 -4.68 16.52 -3.17
N CYS A 27 -4.50 16.89 -4.41
CA CYS A 27 -3.52 17.87 -4.78
C CYS A 27 -4.24 19.19 -5.03
N GLN A 28 -3.99 20.19 -4.22
CA GLN A 28 -4.69 21.47 -4.31
C GLN A 28 -3.70 22.61 -4.31
N PRO A 29 -3.68 23.43 -5.34
CA PRO A 29 -4.50 23.27 -6.54
C PRO A 29 -3.98 22.15 -7.42
N ALA A 30 -4.75 21.75 -8.39
CA ALA A 30 -4.34 20.71 -9.29
C ALA A 30 -3.10 21.16 -10.04
N SER A 31 -2.26 20.23 -10.43
CA SER A 31 -1.04 20.58 -11.13
C SER A 31 -1.37 21.06 -12.54
N SER A 32 -0.41 21.69 -13.18
CA SER A 32 -0.63 22.20 -14.54
C SER A 32 -0.85 21.05 -15.52
N ALA A 33 -0.45 19.85 -15.18
CA ALA A 33 -0.67 18.70 -16.04
C ALA A 33 -2.02 18.04 -15.78
N GLY A 34 -2.85 18.59 -14.90
CA GLY A 34 -4.16 18.04 -14.62
C GLY A 34 -4.16 16.94 -13.58
N HIS A 35 -3.13 16.85 -12.78
CA HIS A 35 -3.10 15.84 -11.72
C HIS A 35 -3.81 16.40 -10.49
N HIS A 36 -4.85 15.74 -10.07
CA HIS A 36 -5.65 16.15 -8.94
C HIS A 36 -5.32 15.39 -7.68
N TYR A 37 -4.60 14.31 -7.77
CA TYR A 37 -4.30 13.45 -6.64
C TYR A 37 -2.86 13.02 -6.63
N ILE A 38 -2.39 12.58 -5.48
CA ILE A 38 -1.10 11.94 -5.36
C ILE A 38 -1.36 10.63 -4.65
N ILE A 39 -0.89 9.53 -5.21
CA ILE A 39 -0.96 8.25 -4.52
C ILE A 39 0.41 8.04 -3.90
N VAL A 40 0.43 7.65 -2.64
CA VAL A 40 1.69 7.50 -1.92
C VAL A 40 1.69 6.17 -1.17
N ALA A 41 2.84 5.53 -1.13
CA ALA A 41 3.02 4.32 -0.34
C ALA A 41 4.27 4.50 0.50
N VAL A 42 4.20 4.09 1.75
CA VAL A 42 5.32 4.22 2.67
C VAL A 42 5.63 2.86 3.28
N ASP A 43 6.90 2.47 3.25
CA ASP A 43 7.32 1.23 3.86
C ASP A 43 7.39 1.43 5.37
N TYR A 44 6.71 0.59 6.11
CA TYR A 44 6.62 0.74 7.56
C TYR A 44 7.98 0.63 8.23
N PHE A 45 8.86 -0.18 7.69
CA PHE A 45 10.14 -0.43 8.33
C PHE A 45 11.15 0.68 8.06
N THR A 46 11.40 1.01 6.81
CA THR A 46 12.43 1.98 6.46
C THR A 46 11.90 3.40 6.36
N LYS A 47 10.60 3.55 6.25
CA LYS A 47 9.94 4.82 6.00
C LYS A 47 10.20 5.34 4.59
N TRP A 48 10.68 4.50 3.72
CA TRP A 48 10.86 4.87 2.32
C TRP A 48 9.50 5.15 1.72
N ALA A 49 9.39 6.16 0.91
CA ALA A 49 8.12 6.53 0.29
C ALA A 49 8.22 6.48 -1.22
N GLU A 50 7.19 5.93 -1.85
CA GLU A 50 7.01 5.99 -3.29
C GLU A 50 5.77 6.83 -3.52
N ALA A 51 5.79 7.71 -4.49
CA ALA A 51 4.65 8.56 -4.74
C ALA A 51 4.52 8.86 -6.22
N MET A 52 3.30 9.09 -6.67
CA MET A 52 3.07 9.41 -8.06
C MET A 52 1.86 10.32 -8.18
N PRO A 53 1.94 11.41 -8.95
CA PRO A 53 0.76 12.23 -9.18
C PRO A 53 -0.17 11.51 -10.14
N THR A 54 -1.46 11.62 -9.91
CA THR A 54 -2.43 10.94 -10.75
C THR A 54 -3.59 11.85 -11.08
N ARG A 55 -4.26 11.56 -12.18
CA ARG A 55 -5.44 12.31 -12.56
C ARG A 55 -6.67 11.75 -11.89
N LEU A 56 -6.67 10.47 -11.61
CA LEU A 56 -7.82 9.78 -11.05
C LEU A 56 -7.44 9.05 -9.77
N ASN A 57 -8.42 8.83 -8.91
CA ASN A 57 -8.21 8.05 -7.71
C ASN A 57 -9.10 6.81 -7.76
N ASN A 58 -8.95 6.02 -8.79
CA ASN A 58 -9.80 4.83 -8.98
C ASN A 58 -9.02 3.53 -8.79
N ALA A 59 -9.74 2.43 -8.93
CA ALA A 59 -9.17 1.11 -8.70
C ALA A 59 -8.01 0.79 -9.62
N GLU A 60 -8.13 1.16 -10.89
CA GLU A 60 -7.08 0.85 -11.84
C GLU A 60 -5.82 1.62 -11.53
N THR A 61 -5.95 2.88 -11.14
CA THR A 61 -4.80 3.70 -10.79
C THR A 61 -4.11 3.10 -9.57
N ALA A 62 -4.88 2.67 -8.58
CA ALA A 62 -4.31 2.08 -7.38
C ALA A 62 -3.58 0.78 -7.69
N ALA A 63 -4.19 -0.07 -8.49
CA ALA A 63 -3.59 -1.36 -8.85
C ALA A 63 -2.30 -1.17 -9.65
N LEU A 64 -2.31 -0.25 -10.60
CA LEU A 64 -1.12 0.02 -11.38
C LEU A 64 0.00 0.55 -10.52
N PHE A 65 -0.31 1.42 -9.58
CA PHE A 65 0.69 1.96 -8.70
C PHE A 65 1.27 0.85 -7.81
N MET A 66 0.42 -0.01 -7.26
CA MET A 66 0.91 -1.11 -6.45
C MET A 66 1.86 -1.99 -7.24
N PHE A 67 1.49 -2.30 -8.46
CA PHE A 67 2.31 -3.18 -9.26
C PHE A 67 3.61 -2.51 -9.68
N ASN A 68 3.55 -1.31 -10.21
CA ASN A 68 4.74 -0.66 -10.77
C ASN A 68 5.68 -0.08 -9.73
N HIS A 69 5.16 0.43 -8.63
CA HIS A 69 5.99 1.13 -7.66
C HIS A 69 6.33 0.31 -6.43
N ILE A 70 5.59 -0.74 -6.15
CA ILE A 70 5.90 -1.58 -5.01
C ILE A 70 6.40 -2.93 -5.49
N ILE A 71 5.55 -3.67 -6.17
CA ILE A 71 5.86 -5.05 -6.51
C ILE A 71 7.01 -5.18 -7.49
N ALA A 72 6.97 -4.44 -8.55
CA ALA A 72 8.02 -4.53 -9.57
C ALA A 72 9.36 -4.00 -9.09
N ARG A 73 9.35 -3.08 -8.12
CA ARG A 73 10.59 -2.48 -7.66
C ARG A 73 11.17 -3.20 -6.43
N PHE A 74 10.32 -3.74 -5.58
CA PHE A 74 10.77 -4.29 -4.30
C PHE A 74 10.33 -5.73 -4.05
N GLU A 75 9.62 -6.33 -4.94
CA GLU A 75 9.06 -7.66 -4.78
C GLU A 75 7.68 -7.60 -4.16
N VAL A 76 6.99 -8.70 -4.14
CA VAL A 76 5.67 -8.78 -3.54
C VAL A 76 5.83 -8.65 -2.04
N PRO A 77 5.18 -7.68 -1.41
CA PRO A 77 5.31 -7.52 0.03
C PRO A 77 4.49 -8.58 0.75
N ARG A 78 4.58 -8.62 2.06
CA ARG A 78 3.72 -9.50 2.82
C ARG A 78 2.38 -8.86 3.00
N GLU A 79 2.36 -7.54 3.16
CA GLU A 79 1.13 -6.86 3.49
C GLU A 79 1.07 -5.45 2.95
N ILE A 80 -0.10 -5.03 2.51
CA ILE A 80 -0.35 -3.64 2.12
C ILE A 80 -1.56 -3.18 2.93
N VAL A 81 -1.43 -2.04 3.60
CA VAL A 81 -2.48 -1.48 4.43
C VAL A 81 -3.07 -0.26 3.75
N SER A 82 -4.38 -0.18 3.65
CA SER A 82 -5.05 0.98 3.08
C SER A 82 -6.29 1.30 3.87
N ASP A 83 -7.00 2.37 3.52
CA ASP A 83 -8.28 2.63 4.15
C ASP A 83 -9.34 1.83 3.40
N HIS A 84 -10.63 2.02 3.76
CA HIS A 84 -11.73 1.27 3.17
C HIS A 84 -12.30 1.93 1.92
N GLY A 85 -11.63 2.92 1.36
CA GLY A 85 -12.16 3.60 0.18
C GLY A 85 -12.32 2.65 -0.99
N SER A 86 -13.27 2.95 -1.85
CA SER A 86 -13.57 2.07 -2.97
C SER A 86 -12.42 1.96 -3.96
N HIS A 87 -11.50 2.92 -3.97
CA HIS A 87 -10.36 2.81 -4.86
C HIS A 87 -9.39 1.72 -4.40
N PHE A 88 -9.46 1.30 -3.14
CA PHE A 88 -8.63 0.19 -2.66
C PHE A 88 -9.47 -1.04 -2.35
N GLN A 89 -10.71 -0.85 -1.90
CA GLN A 89 -11.56 -1.97 -1.56
C GLN A 89 -12.44 -2.30 -2.75
N ASN A 90 -11.96 -3.13 -3.65
CA ASN A 90 -12.66 -3.44 -4.88
C ASN A 90 -12.15 -4.77 -5.45
N LYS A 91 -12.84 -5.26 -6.47
CA LYS A 91 -12.54 -6.54 -7.04
C LYS A 91 -11.19 -6.60 -7.70
N LEU A 92 -10.75 -5.54 -8.33
CA LEU A 92 -9.47 -5.54 -9.02
C LEU A 92 -8.32 -5.70 -8.04
N VAL A 93 -8.36 -4.97 -6.93
CA VAL A 93 -7.32 -5.08 -5.92
C VAL A 93 -7.41 -6.44 -5.23
N ASP A 94 -8.62 -6.96 -5.03
CA ASP A 94 -8.79 -8.28 -4.45
C ASP A 94 -8.15 -9.35 -5.33
N GLU A 95 -8.29 -9.22 -6.64
CA GLU A 95 -7.68 -10.17 -7.55
C GLU A 95 -6.17 -10.07 -7.55
N LEU A 96 -5.66 -8.85 -7.43
CA LEU A 96 -4.23 -8.66 -7.38
C LEU A 96 -3.68 -9.32 -6.11
N GLU A 97 -4.37 -9.13 -5.00
CA GLU A 97 -4.01 -9.73 -3.73
C GLU A 97 -3.98 -11.26 -3.85
N ALA A 98 -5.02 -11.82 -4.40
CA ALA A 98 -5.14 -13.26 -4.53
C ALA A 98 -4.07 -13.85 -5.44
N LYS A 99 -3.78 -13.19 -6.54
CA LYS A 99 -2.83 -13.73 -7.48
C LYS A 99 -1.40 -13.59 -7.04
N LEU A 100 -1.07 -12.54 -6.34
CA LEU A 100 0.30 -12.29 -5.93
C LEU A 100 0.60 -12.77 -4.52
N GLY A 101 -0.41 -12.97 -3.72
CA GLY A 101 -0.21 -13.57 -2.40
C GLY A 101 0.14 -12.64 -1.27
N PHE A 102 -0.02 -11.33 -1.44
CA PHE A 102 0.17 -10.44 -0.31
C PHE A 102 -1.15 -10.31 0.44
N ARG A 103 -1.13 -9.76 1.63
CA ARG A 103 -2.31 -9.57 2.41
C ARG A 103 -2.71 -8.12 2.39
N HIS A 104 -3.95 -7.82 2.10
CA HIS A 104 -4.45 -6.46 2.08
C HIS A 104 -5.25 -6.24 3.35
N GLU A 105 -4.76 -5.33 4.20
CA GLU A 105 -5.42 -5.02 5.44
C GLU A 105 -6.01 -3.65 5.35
N TYR A 106 -7.14 -3.43 6.02
CA TYR A 106 -7.79 -2.14 6.00
C TYR A 106 -7.61 -1.47 7.35
N ALA A 107 -7.05 -0.28 7.34
CA ALA A 107 -6.81 0.45 8.58
C ALA A 107 -8.08 1.11 9.04
N SER A 108 -8.22 1.21 10.35
CA SER A 108 -9.35 1.91 10.89
C SER A 108 -9.17 3.39 10.66
N PRO A 109 -10.20 4.10 10.36
CA PRO A 109 -10.08 5.52 10.09
C PRO A 109 -9.70 6.33 11.30
N TYR A 110 -9.82 5.83 12.45
CA TYR A 110 -9.35 6.58 13.56
C TYR A 110 -8.83 5.67 14.54
N TYR A 111 -8.40 5.97 15.09
CA TYR A 111 -7.91 5.29 15.84
C TYR A 111 -7.60 5.63 16.72
N PRO A 112 -7.68 5.81 17.04
CA PRO A 112 -7.15 6.06 17.70
C PRO A 112 -6.83 5.90 18.22
#